data_a33166f60522b86892d706b910bf426e
#
_entry.id   a33166f60522b86892d706b910bf426e
#
_cell.length_a   1.000
_cell.length_b   1.000
_cell.length_c   1.000
_cell.angle_alpha   90.00
_cell.angle_beta   90.00
_cell.angle_gamma   90.00
#
_symmetry.space_group_name_H-M   'P 1'
#
loop_
_entity.id
_entity.type
_entity.pdbx_description
1 polymer ?
#
loop_
_entity_poly.entity_id
_entity_poly.type
_entity_poly.pdbx_seq_one_letter_code
_entity_poly.pdbx_strand_id
1 'polypeptide(L)' 'MSDKLNALLERLKAHQRTLILAMAEHDGLPAGSALRQVAELENVIAAVEPVAAEETERAGRVG' A
#
# COMPACT_ATOMS: atom_id res chain seq x y z
N MET A 1 -10.29 -6.26 -13.82
CA MET A 1 -8.95 -6.52 -14.30
C MET A 1 -7.93 -6.39 -13.21
N SER A 2 -7.22 -7.48 -12.98
CA SER A 2 -6.23 -7.52 -11.91
C SER A 2 -5.12 -6.49 -12.08
N ASP A 3 -4.82 -6.10 -13.32
CA ASP A 3 -3.77 -5.13 -13.59
C ASP A 3 -4.01 -3.77 -12.94
N LYS A 4 -5.25 -3.29 -12.97
CA LYS A 4 -5.58 -2.00 -12.37
C LYS A 4 -5.47 -2.07 -10.85
N LEU A 5 -5.88 -3.17 -10.29
CA LEU A 5 -5.84 -3.37 -8.85
C LEU A 5 -4.39 -3.51 -8.38
N ASN A 6 -3.58 -4.27 -9.11
CA ASN A 6 -2.18 -4.42 -8.78
C ASN A 6 -1.43 -3.09 -8.93
N ALA A 7 -1.79 -2.30 -9.94
CA ALA A 7 -1.17 -0.99 -10.11
C ALA A 7 -1.51 -0.06 -8.94
N LEU A 8 -2.74 -0.11 -8.47
CA LEU A 8 -3.13 0.66 -7.29
C LEU A 8 -2.33 0.24 -6.07
N LEU A 9 -2.22 -1.07 -5.86
CA LEU A 9 -1.48 -1.60 -4.74
C LEU A 9 -0.01 -1.14 -4.77
N GLU A 10 0.60 -1.18 -5.95
CA GLU A 10 1.99 -0.75 -6.09
C GLU A 10 2.15 0.74 -5.78
N ARG A 11 1.21 1.56 -6.23
CA ARG A 11 1.25 2.99 -5.92
C ARG A 11 1.11 3.26 -4.43
N LEU A 12 0.22 2.53 -3.78
CA LEU A 12 0.02 2.67 -2.33
C LEU A 12 1.29 2.29 -1.57
N LYS A 13 1.89 1.19 -1.94
CA LYS A 13 3.12 0.74 -1.29
C LYS A 13 4.27 1.70 -1.54
N ALA A 14 4.38 2.23 -2.75
CA ALA A 14 5.44 3.17 -3.08
C ALA A 14 5.28 4.46 -2.29
N HIS A 15 4.05 4.94 -2.13
CA HIS A 15 3.79 6.15 -1.37
C HIS A 15 4.12 5.93 0.10
N GLN A 16 3.73 4.79 0.66
CA GLN A 16 4.05 4.47 2.05
C GLN A 16 5.56 4.42 2.26
N ARG A 17 6.27 3.79 1.33
CA ARG A 17 7.73 3.70 1.42
C ARG A 17 8.36 5.09 1.41
N THR A 18 7.88 5.97 0.52
CA THR A 18 8.40 7.33 0.43
C THR A 18 8.22 8.07 1.75
N LEU A 19 7.05 7.93 2.36
CA LEU A 19 6.78 8.58 3.65
C LEU A 19 7.71 8.06 4.74
N ILE A 20 7.88 6.74 4.79
CA ILE A 20 8.73 6.13 5.80
C ILE A 20 10.19 6.58 5.65
N LEU A 21 10.68 6.61 4.42
CA LEU A 21 12.05 7.03 4.17
C LEU A 21 12.25 8.50 4.54
N ALA A 22 11.27 9.35 4.24
CA ALA A 22 11.33 10.75 4.62
C ALA A 22 11.37 10.91 6.14
N MET A 23 10.58 10.10 6.85
CA MET A 23 10.58 10.12 8.31
C MET A 23 11.94 9.74 8.87
N ALA A 24 12.62 8.80 8.24
CA ALA A 24 13.89 8.31 8.70
C ALA A 24 15.02 9.34 8.55
N GLU A 25 14.82 10.34 7.70
CA GLU A 25 15.82 11.38 7.49
C GLU A 25 15.89 12.37 8.64
N HIS A 26 14.92 12.36 9.52
CA HIS A 26 14.87 13.27 10.67
C HIS A 26 15.21 12.51 11.94
N ASP A 27 15.94 13.17 12.84
CA ASP A 27 16.41 12.51 14.07
C ASP A 27 15.32 12.31 15.11
N GLY A 28 14.32 13.17 15.11
CA GLY A 28 13.26 13.09 16.11
C GLY A 28 12.12 12.19 15.66
N LEU A 29 11.10 12.10 16.51
CA LEU A 29 9.89 11.37 16.15
C LEU A 29 9.12 12.17 15.10
N PRO A 30 8.52 11.49 14.13
CA PRO A 30 7.71 12.17 13.13
C PRO A 30 6.48 12.82 13.75
N ALA A 31 5.95 13.82 13.05
CA ALA A 31 4.71 14.46 13.49
C ALA A 31 3.58 13.44 13.51
N GLY A 32 2.60 13.69 14.39
CA GLY A 32 1.45 12.80 14.51
C GLY A 32 0.71 12.60 13.19
N SER A 33 0.63 13.66 12.37
CA SER A 33 -0.04 13.55 11.08
C SER A 33 0.70 12.59 10.13
N ALA A 34 2.03 12.60 10.17
CA ALA A 34 2.82 11.70 9.33
C ALA A 34 2.64 10.26 9.78
N LEU A 35 2.65 10.04 11.09
CA LEU A 35 2.43 8.69 11.63
C LEU A 35 1.05 8.17 11.26
N ARG A 36 0.05 9.05 11.31
CA ARG A 36 -1.32 8.68 10.98
C ARG A 36 -1.43 8.32 9.49
N GLN A 37 -0.78 9.08 8.62
CA GLN A 37 -0.80 8.77 7.20
C GLN A 37 -0.23 7.40 6.91
N VAL A 38 0.88 7.04 7.53
CA VAL A 38 1.47 5.72 7.34
C VAL A 38 0.52 4.64 7.83
N ALA A 39 -0.11 4.86 8.99
CA ALA A 39 -1.05 3.88 9.54
C ALA A 39 -2.27 3.70 8.62
N GLU A 40 -2.80 4.80 8.08
CA GLU A 40 -3.94 4.73 7.18
C GLU A 40 -3.58 4.01 5.89
N LEU A 41 -2.38 4.27 5.36
CA LEU A 41 -1.91 3.56 4.17
C LEU A 41 -1.78 2.08 4.44
N GLU A 42 -1.26 1.72 5.60
CA GLU A 42 -1.11 0.32 5.98
C GLU A 42 -2.47 -0.37 6.01
N ASN A 43 -3.48 0.29 6.56
CA ASN A 43 -4.82 -0.26 6.61
C ASN A 43 -5.41 -0.45 5.22
N VAL A 44 -5.20 0.53 4.34
CA VAL A 44 -5.70 0.44 2.96
C VAL A 44 -4.98 -0.67 2.20
N ILE A 45 -3.65 -0.74 2.34
CA ILE A 45 -2.87 -1.78 1.69
C ILE A 45 -3.34 -3.15 2.14
N ALA A 46 -3.55 -3.31 3.45
CA ALA A 46 -4.03 -4.57 4.00
C ALA A 46 -5.39 -4.96 3.45
N ALA A 47 -6.23 -3.97 3.16
CA ALA A 47 -7.55 -4.24 2.59
C ALA A 47 -7.47 -4.57 1.10
N VAL A 48 -6.56 -3.93 0.38
CA VAL A 48 -6.44 -4.12 -1.06
C VAL A 48 -5.73 -5.42 -1.42
N GLU A 49 -4.73 -5.80 -0.64
CA GLU A 49 -3.93 -7.00 -0.95
C GLU A 49 -4.76 -8.27 -1.17
N PRO A 50 -5.69 -8.62 -0.26
CA PRO A 50 -6.47 -9.83 -0.49
C PRO A 50 -7.39 -9.73 -1.70
N VAL A 51 -7.89 -8.54 -2.01
CA VAL A 51 -8.73 -8.37 -3.19
C VAL A 51 -7.91 -8.53 -4.45
N ALA A 52 -6.69 -7.96 -4.47
CA ALA A 52 -5.80 -8.11 -5.61
C ALA A 52 -5.42 -9.57 -5.82
N ALA A 53 -5.14 -10.29 -4.73
CA ALA A 53 -4.81 -11.71 -4.81
C ALA A 53 -5.99 -12.51 -5.32
N GLU A 54 -7.18 -12.20 -4.85
CA GLU A 54 -8.40 -12.87 -5.30
C GLU A 54 -8.63 -12.71 -6.78
N GLU A 55 -8.46 -11.47 -7.27
CA GLU A 55 -8.68 -11.19 -8.69
C GLU A 55 -7.62 -11.84 -9.55
N THR A 56 -6.39 -11.88 -9.09
CA THR A 56 -5.32 -12.56 -9.80
C THR A 56 -5.59 -14.06 -9.89
N GLU A 57 -6.04 -14.63 -8.77
CA GLU A 57 -6.37 -16.05 -8.71
C GLU A 57 -7.55 -16.38 -9.61
N ARG A 58 -8.57 -15.52 -9.60
CA ARG A 58 -9.72 -15.71 -10.47
C ARG A 58 -9.32 -15.67 -11.94
N ALA A 59 -8.46 -14.75 -12.32
CA ALA A 59 -7.98 -14.65 -13.69
C ALA A 59 -7.20 -15.89 -14.09
N GLY A 60 -6.45 -16.46 -13.14
CA GLY A 60 -5.67 -17.66 -13.40
C GLY A 60 -6.51 -18.93 -13.55
N ARG A 61 -7.77 -18.87 -13.13
CA ARG A 61 -8.63 -20.05 -13.22
C ARG A 61 -9.41 -20.13 -14.51
N VAL A 62 -9.34 -19.09 -15.31
CA VAL A 62 -10.07 -19.07 -16.57
C VAL A 62 -9.39 -20.00 -17.56
N GLY A 63 -10.11 -20.90 -18.05
CA GLY A 63 -9.51 -21.81 -19.01
C GLY A 63 -9.82 -23.21 -18.72
#